data_3ebab2f2df9d4a021096534f056382ae
#
_entry.id   3ebab2f2df9d4a021096534f056382ae
#
_cell.length_a   1.000
_cell.length_b   1.000
_cell.length_c   1.000
_cell.angle_alpha   90.00
_cell.angle_beta   90.00
_cell.angle_gamma   90.00
#
_symmetry.space_group_name_H-M   'P 1'
#
loop_
_entity.id
_entity.type
_entity.pdbx_description
1 polymer ?
#
loop_
_entity_poly.entity_id
_entity_poly.type
_entity_poly.pdbx_seq_one_letter_code
_entity_poly.pdbx_strand_id
1 'polypeptide(L)'
;MTAQPAALSIDAAAARLHAGAVIAYPTEAVWGLGCDPFNEAAVRRLLALKARPVDKGVILVAADVGQLDDLVDWDALGPAARATVVAGWPGPHTWIVPATGRVPPWVRGAHAGVAVRCSAHPVVAAPCRVFGGPLVSTSANPAGAPPPRTLDAFDPHLRAAVDAIVDGDTGGLERPTPIRDARSGQVLRD
;
A
#
# COMPACT_ATOMS: atom_id res chain seq x y z
N MET A 1 26.18 -5.30 -14.56
CA MET A 1 25.85 -4.53 -13.33
C MET A 1 24.65 -3.65 -13.66
N THR A 2 23.47 -4.02 -13.24
CA THR A 2 22.27 -3.18 -13.36
C THR A 2 22.43 -2.01 -12.40
N ALA A 3 22.35 -0.77 -12.93
CA ALA A 3 22.40 0.42 -12.10
C ALA A 3 21.27 0.37 -11.07
N GLN A 4 21.58 0.65 -9.81
CA GLN A 4 20.54 0.79 -8.78
C GLN A 4 19.66 1.99 -9.14
N PRO A 5 18.32 1.87 -8.96
CA PRO A 5 17.44 3.01 -9.15
C PRO A 5 17.85 4.15 -8.20
N ALA A 6 17.91 5.36 -8.73
CA ALA A 6 18.26 6.55 -7.96
C ALA A 6 17.18 6.83 -6.89
N ALA A 7 17.61 7.32 -5.73
CA ALA A 7 16.68 7.85 -4.73
C ALA A 7 15.97 9.08 -5.30
N LEU A 8 14.66 9.13 -5.19
CA LEU A 8 13.83 10.20 -5.73
C LEU A 8 13.21 11.04 -4.61
N SER A 9 13.03 12.32 -4.90
CA SER A 9 12.13 13.17 -4.13
C SER A 9 10.67 12.69 -4.27
N ILE A 10 9.81 13.14 -3.36
CA ILE A 10 8.38 12.80 -3.36
C ILE A 10 7.70 13.25 -4.65
N ASP A 11 7.99 14.46 -5.14
CA ASP A 11 7.41 14.97 -6.38
C ASP A 11 7.83 14.16 -7.61
N ALA A 12 9.11 13.78 -7.67
CA ALA A 12 9.62 12.93 -8.74
C ALA A 12 9.01 11.53 -8.69
N ALA A 13 8.78 10.98 -7.49
CA ALA A 13 8.11 9.70 -7.29
C ALA A 13 6.65 9.75 -7.75
N ALA A 14 5.90 10.83 -7.43
CA ALA A 14 4.52 11.00 -7.89
C ALA A 14 4.42 11.09 -9.43
N ALA A 15 5.34 11.81 -10.08
CA ALA A 15 5.40 11.84 -11.55
C ALA A 15 5.65 10.46 -12.15
N ARG A 16 6.51 9.64 -11.52
CA ARG A 16 6.75 8.25 -11.93
C ARG A 16 5.51 7.37 -11.74
N LEU A 17 4.78 7.53 -10.63
CA LEU A 17 3.52 6.81 -10.37
C LEU A 17 2.48 7.08 -11.47
N HIS A 18 2.29 8.34 -11.88
CA HIS A 18 1.41 8.69 -13.00
C HIS A 18 1.86 8.08 -14.34
N ALA A 19 3.15 7.85 -14.51
CA ALA A 19 3.70 7.13 -15.67
C ALA A 19 3.60 5.59 -15.56
N GLY A 20 2.96 5.05 -14.52
CA GLY A 20 2.77 3.61 -14.31
C GLY A 20 3.96 2.90 -13.66
N ALA A 21 4.82 3.64 -12.98
CA ALA A 21 5.97 3.05 -12.30
C ALA A 21 5.57 2.26 -11.05
N VAL A 22 6.40 1.26 -10.71
CA VAL A 22 6.45 0.60 -9.41
C VAL A 22 7.57 1.23 -8.61
N ILE A 23 7.24 1.82 -7.47
CA ILE A 23 8.21 2.46 -6.56
C ILE A 23 8.40 1.66 -5.29
N ALA A 24 9.57 1.79 -4.66
CA ALA A 24 9.82 1.31 -3.30
C ALA A 24 9.93 2.50 -2.35
N TYR A 25 9.38 2.36 -1.15
CA TYR A 25 9.39 3.41 -0.12
C TYR A 25 9.32 2.81 1.28
N PRO A 26 9.90 3.49 2.30
CA PRO A 26 9.76 3.06 3.68
C PRO A 26 8.37 3.33 4.23
N THR A 27 7.88 2.41 5.07
CA THR A 27 6.61 2.53 5.77
C THR A 27 6.82 2.49 7.30
N GLU A 28 5.76 2.34 8.07
CA GLU A 28 5.83 2.36 9.54
C GLU A 28 6.75 1.28 10.13
N ALA A 29 6.85 0.11 9.47
CA ALA A 29 7.62 -1.03 9.99
C ALA A 29 8.66 -1.57 9.00
N VAL A 30 8.33 -1.60 7.73
CA VAL A 30 9.11 -2.28 6.69
C VAL A 30 9.13 -1.47 5.39
N TRP A 31 10.01 -1.79 4.48
CA TRP A 31 9.96 -1.25 3.12
C TRP A 31 8.77 -1.82 2.36
N GLY A 32 8.10 -0.98 1.60
CA GLY A 32 6.95 -1.28 0.78
C GLY A 32 7.19 -1.07 -0.70
N LEU A 33 6.37 -1.73 -1.52
CA LEU A 33 6.22 -1.45 -2.94
C LEU A 33 4.86 -0.81 -3.17
N GLY A 34 4.81 0.15 -4.08
CA GLY A 34 3.56 0.79 -4.48
C GLY A 34 3.52 1.19 -5.93
N CYS A 35 2.31 1.38 -6.42
CA CYS A 35 2.01 1.85 -7.76
C CYS A 35 0.61 2.47 -7.79
N ASP A 36 0.23 3.06 -8.91
CA ASP A 36 -1.14 3.51 -9.18
C ASP A 36 -2.11 2.31 -9.16
N PRO A 37 -3.11 2.28 -8.26
CA PRO A 37 -4.09 1.18 -8.17
C PRO A 37 -5.00 1.09 -9.40
N PHE A 38 -5.17 2.17 -10.16
CA PHE A 38 -6.02 2.20 -11.33
C PHE A 38 -5.27 1.86 -12.62
N ASN A 39 -3.95 1.76 -12.58
CA ASN A 39 -3.14 1.25 -13.68
C ASN A 39 -2.95 -0.27 -13.55
N GLU A 40 -3.77 -1.04 -14.29
CA GLU A 40 -3.74 -2.49 -14.24
C GLU A 40 -2.35 -3.07 -14.55
N ALA A 41 -1.65 -2.53 -15.55
CA ALA A 41 -0.33 -2.98 -15.94
C ALA A 41 0.69 -2.80 -14.80
N ALA A 42 0.65 -1.67 -14.10
CA ALA A 42 1.51 -1.40 -12.96
C ALA A 42 1.23 -2.36 -11.79
N VAL A 43 -0.06 -2.59 -11.46
CA VAL A 43 -0.43 -3.53 -10.38
C VAL A 43 -0.02 -4.95 -10.72
N ARG A 44 -0.30 -5.43 -11.94
CA ARG A 44 0.11 -6.77 -12.37
C ARG A 44 1.63 -6.94 -12.36
N ARG A 45 2.37 -5.92 -12.80
CA ARG A 45 3.84 -5.93 -12.73
C ARG A 45 4.32 -6.01 -11.28
N LEU A 46 3.77 -5.20 -10.36
CA LEU A 46 4.09 -5.26 -8.94
C LEU A 46 3.83 -6.65 -8.35
N LEU A 47 2.69 -7.26 -8.68
CA LEU A 47 2.35 -8.61 -8.23
C LEU A 47 3.32 -9.67 -8.80
N ALA A 48 3.70 -9.55 -10.08
CA ALA A 48 4.68 -10.43 -10.72
C ALA A 48 6.06 -10.36 -10.06
N LEU A 49 6.55 -9.15 -9.74
CA LEU A 49 7.80 -8.94 -9.01
C LEU A 49 7.83 -9.68 -7.66
N LYS A 50 6.67 -9.83 -7.02
CA LYS A 50 6.52 -10.52 -5.74
C LYS A 50 6.19 -12.01 -5.87
N ALA A 51 5.98 -12.54 -7.07
CA ALA A 51 5.37 -13.85 -7.28
C ALA A 51 4.05 -14.03 -6.49
N ARG A 52 3.22 -12.97 -6.43
CA ARG A 52 1.97 -12.92 -5.66
C ARG A 52 0.76 -13.08 -6.58
N PRO A 53 -0.11 -14.08 -6.33
CA PRO A 53 -1.36 -14.22 -7.07
C PRO A 53 -2.27 -13.00 -6.91
N VAL A 54 -2.95 -12.61 -8.01
CA VAL A 54 -3.85 -11.44 -8.02
C VAL A 54 -5.09 -11.63 -7.15
N ASP A 55 -5.56 -12.85 -6.99
CA ASP A 55 -6.73 -13.22 -6.18
C ASP A 55 -6.57 -12.87 -4.69
N LYS A 56 -5.33 -12.77 -4.20
CA LYS A 56 -5.04 -12.35 -2.82
C LYS A 56 -5.29 -10.87 -2.54
N GLY A 57 -5.53 -10.06 -3.56
CA GLY A 57 -5.69 -8.62 -3.41
C GLY A 57 -4.46 -7.91 -2.84
N VAL A 58 -4.53 -6.59 -2.79
CA VAL A 58 -3.49 -5.71 -2.24
C VAL A 58 -4.10 -4.66 -1.31
N ILE A 59 -3.27 -4.05 -0.47
CA ILE A 59 -3.68 -2.95 0.41
C ILE A 59 -3.64 -1.64 -0.40
N LEU A 60 -4.58 -0.75 -0.15
CA LEU A 60 -4.51 0.65 -0.53
C LEU A 60 -4.06 1.49 0.67
N VAL A 61 -3.05 2.32 0.48
CA VAL A 61 -2.66 3.34 1.46
C VAL A 61 -3.07 4.71 0.95
N ALA A 62 -3.53 5.55 1.86
CA ALA A 62 -3.96 6.92 1.59
C ALA A 62 -3.32 7.88 2.59
N ALA A 63 -3.30 9.16 2.27
CA ALA A 63 -2.86 10.22 3.17
C ALA A 63 -3.98 10.63 4.16
N ASP A 64 -5.22 10.51 3.74
CA ASP A 64 -6.41 10.85 4.53
C ASP A 64 -7.63 10.05 4.05
N VAL A 65 -8.72 10.13 4.80
CA VAL A 65 -9.96 9.38 4.54
C VAL A 65 -10.62 9.81 3.23
N GLY A 66 -10.56 11.11 2.88
CA GLY A 66 -11.19 11.64 1.66
C GLY A 66 -10.68 10.97 0.39
N GLN A 67 -9.41 10.53 0.37
CA GLN A 67 -8.87 9.78 -0.76
C GLN A 67 -9.49 8.37 -0.95
N LEU A 68 -10.24 7.88 0.05
CA LEU A 68 -10.88 6.56 0.05
C LEU A 68 -12.40 6.63 -0.14
N ASP A 69 -13.02 7.82 -0.11
CA ASP A 69 -14.48 7.98 -0.09
C ASP A 69 -15.18 7.31 -1.28
N ASP A 70 -14.60 7.38 -2.47
CA ASP A 70 -15.16 6.74 -3.66
C ASP A 70 -14.94 5.21 -3.73
N LEU A 71 -14.04 4.68 -2.90
CA LEU A 71 -13.59 3.29 -2.95
C LEU A 71 -14.21 2.44 -1.85
N VAL A 72 -14.58 3.06 -0.73
CA VAL A 72 -15.19 2.39 0.42
C VAL A 72 -16.69 2.62 0.42
N ASP A 73 -17.46 1.55 0.52
CA ASP A 73 -18.90 1.62 0.74
C ASP A 73 -19.16 1.84 2.24
N TRP A 74 -19.12 3.12 2.64
CA TRP A 74 -19.32 3.53 4.03
C TRP A 74 -20.72 3.22 4.54
N ASP A 75 -21.73 3.22 3.66
CA ASP A 75 -23.12 2.91 4.03
C ASP A 75 -23.26 1.42 4.35
N ALA A 76 -22.67 0.56 3.52
CA ALA A 76 -22.63 -0.88 3.78
C ALA A 76 -21.78 -1.26 5.00
N LEU A 77 -20.82 -0.42 5.41
CA LEU A 77 -20.04 -0.62 6.63
C LEU A 77 -20.85 -0.26 7.87
N GLY A 78 -21.64 0.80 7.80
CA GLY A 78 -22.43 1.33 8.88
C GLY A 78 -21.67 2.32 9.79
N PRO A 79 -22.41 3.19 10.52
CA PRO A 79 -21.83 4.34 11.22
C PRO A 79 -20.90 3.96 12.38
N ALA A 80 -21.22 2.93 13.14
CA ALA A 80 -20.40 2.52 14.29
C ALA A 80 -19.04 1.96 13.86
N ALA A 81 -19.03 1.05 12.86
CA ALA A 81 -17.79 0.51 12.33
C ALA A 81 -16.97 1.59 11.61
N ARG A 82 -17.61 2.50 10.84
CA ARG A 82 -16.96 3.67 10.25
C ARG A 82 -16.25 4.52 11.31
N ALA A 83 -16.94 4.84 12.42
CA ALA A 83 -16.35 5.63 13.51
C ALA A 83 -15.11 4.95 14.09
N THR A 84 -15.15 3.62 14.30
CA THR A 84 -14.01 2.82 14.78
C THR A 84 -12.83 2.86 13.81
N VAL A 85 -13.10 2.67 12.52
CA VAL A 85 -12.07 2.70 11.46
C VAL A 85 -11.40 4.08 11.40
N VAL A 86 -12.18 5.13 11.32
CA VAL A 86 -11.69 6.51 11.17
C VAL A 86 -10.95 6.99 12.43
N ALA A 87 -11.38 6.58 13.62
CA ALA A 87 -10.68 6.92 14.88
C ALA A 87 -9.25 6.35 14.96
N GLY A 88 -8.96 5.27 14.22
CA GLY A 88 -7.61 4.68 14.13
C GLY A 88 -6.71 5.32 13.08
N TRP A 89 -7.18 6.33 12.34
CA TRP A 89 -6.47 6.96 11.23
C TRP A 89 -6.25 8.48 11.41
N PRO A 90 -5.14 9.02 10.91
CA PRO A 90 -3.98 8.32 10.32
C PRO A 90 -3.21 7.49 11.37
N GLY A 91 -2.82 6.27 11.00
CA GLY A 91 -2.15 5.39 11.95
C GLY A 91 -1.83 4.00 11.38
N PRO A 92 -1.18 3.14 12.19
CA PRO A 92 -0.71 1.83 11.77
C PRO A 92 -1.83 0.77 11.81
N HIS A 93 -3.02 1.10 11.33
CA HIS A 93 -4.17 0.20 11.32
C HIS A 93 -4.68 0.00 9.89
N THR A 94 -4.63 -1.24 9.42
CA THR A 94 -5.22 -1.64 8.14
C THR A 94 -6.55 -2.32 8.40
N TRP A 95 -7.59 -1.86 7.71
CA TRP A 95 -8.94 -2.40 7.82
C TRP A 95 -9.40 -2.99 6.49
N ILE A 96 -10.02 -4.17 6.53
CA ILE A 96 -10.83 -4.66 5.42
C ILE A 96 -12.22 -4.05 5.55
N VAL A 97 -12.62 -3.31 4.54
CA VAL A 97 -13.89 -2.59 4.47
C VAL A 97 -14.67 -3.01 3.22
N PRO A 98 -16.00 -2.84 3.18
CA PRO A 98 -16.79 -3.03 1.97
C PRO A 98 -16.23 -2.15 0.84
N ALA A 99 -16.05 -2.75 -0.34
CA ALA A 99 -15.56 -2.06 -1.52
C ALA A 99 -16.71 -1.59 -2.40
N THR A 100 -16.62 -0.38 -2.96
CA THR A 100 -17.50 0.05 -4.05
C THR A 100 -17.11 -0.65 -5.36
N GLY A 101 -17.95 -0.52 -6.39
CA GLY A 101 -17.63 -0.99 -7.74
C GLY A 101 -16.46 -0.28 -8.42
N ARG A 102 -15.94 0.81 -7.82
CA ARG A 102 -14.77 1.56 -8.32
C ARG A 102 -13.44 0.90 -7.96
N VAL A 103 -13.41 0.00 -6.97
CA VAL A 103 -12.19 -0.76 -6.65
C VAL A 103 -11.93 -1.80 -7.73
N PRO A 104 -10.80 -1.69 -8.48
CA PRO A 104 -10.53 -2.60 -9.58
C PRO A 104 -10.37 -4.06 -9.11
N PRO A 105 -10.77 -5.05 -9.95
CA PRO A 105 -10.63 -6.47 -9.61
C PRO A 105 -9.19 -6.89 -9.30
N TRP A 106 -8.21 -6.32 -9.98
CA TRP A 106 -6.79 -6.59 -9.74
C TRP A 106 -6.24 -6.01 -8.42
N VAL A 107 -6.97 -5.06 -7.77
CA VAL A 107 -6.69 -4.53 -6.44
C VAL A 107 -7.41 -5.36 -5.38
N ARG A 108 -8.69 -5.59 -5.57
CA ARG A 108 -9.55 -6.30 -4.63
C ARG A 108 -9.26 -7.80 -4.57
N GLY A 109 -8.83 -8.39 -5.69
CA GLY A 109 -8.68 -9.83 -5.82
C GLY A 109 -10.04 -10.56 -5.81
N ALA A 110 -10.06 -11.75 -5.21
CA ALA A 110 -11.28 -12.58 -5.09
C ALA A 110 -12.19 -12.18 -3.91
N HIS A 111 -11.94 -11.01 -3.27
CA HIS A 111 -12.65 -10.59 -2.06
C HIS A 111 -13.78 -9.59 -2.36
N ALA A 112 -14.80 -9.56 -1.49
CA ALA A 112 -15.87 -8.57 -1.54
C ALA A 112 -15.45 -7.20 -0.97
N GLY A 113 -14.46 -7.20 -0.09
CA GLY A 113 -13.90 -6.00 0.55
C GLY A 113 -12.53 -5.63 -0.01
N VAL A 114 -12.03 -4.50 0.44
CA VAL A 114 -10.69 -3.99 0.15
C VAL A 114 -9.96 -3.66 1.45
N ALA A 115 -8.67 -3.97 1.51
CA ALA A 115 -7.83 -3.59 2.63
C ALA A 115 -7.32 -2.16 2.44
N VAL A 116 -7.59 -1.28 3.39
CA VAL A 116 -7.25 0.15 3.32
C VAL A 116 -6.57 0.64 4.59
N ARG A 117 -5.71 1.67 4.46
CA ARG A 117 -5.05 2.35 5.57
C ARG A 117 -4.80 3.82 5.24
N CYS A 118 -5.09 4.72 6.18
CA CYS A 118 -4.54 6.08 6.14
C CYS A 118 -3.27 6.10 6.98
N SER A 119 -2.13 6.35 6.34
CA SER A 119 -0.82 6.29 6.97
C SER A 119 -0.43 7.63 7.58
N ALA A 120 0.12 7.58 8.80
CA ALA A 120 0.78 8.74 9.42
C ALA A 120 2.24 8.88 9.00
N HIS A 121 2.81 7.86 8.34
CA HIS A 121 4.22 7.90 7.94
C HIS A 121 4.43 8.92 6.81
N PRO A 122 5.35 9.91 6.98
CA PRO A 122 5.49 11.02 6.03
C PRO A 122 5.83 10.55 4.62
N VAL A 123 6.71 9.55 4.48
CA VAL A 123 7.13 9.00 3.18
C VAL A 123 6.06 8.12 2.52
N VAL A 124 4.99 7.78 3.22
CA VAL A 124 3.79 7.15 2.64
C VAL A 124 2.73 8.20 2.30
N ALA A 125 2.42 9.07 3.26
CA ALA A 125 1.35 10.06 3.10
C ALA A 125 1.68 11.14 2.05
N ALA A 126 2.93 11.60 1.97
CA ALA A 126 3.30 12.66 1.04
C ALA A 126 3.19 12.23 -0.44
N PRO A 127 3.69 11.04 -0.88
CA PRO A 127 3.42 10.55 -2.23
C PRO A 127 1.93 10.43 -2.55
N CYS A 128 1.09 9.96 -1.61
CA CYS A 128 -0.37 9.90 -1.81
C CYS A 128 -0.98 11.29 -2.03
N ARG A 129 -0.52 12.32 -1.30
CA ARG A 129 -1.00 13.70 -1.48
C ARG A 129 -0.60 14.27 -2.84
N VAL A 130 0.68 14.11 -3.22
CA VAL A 130 1.20 14.67 -4.48
C VAL A 130 0.64 13.90 -5.68
N PHE A 131 0.47 12.59 -5.57
CA PHE A 131 -0.18 11.76 -6.58
C PHE A 131 -1.67 12.09 -6.71
N GLY A 132 -2.31 12.60 -5.66
CA GLY A 132 -3.72 12.99 -5.66
C GLY A 132 -4.69 11.85 -5.36
N GLY A 133 -4.21 10.73 -4.79
CA GLY A 133 -5.04 9.57 -4.49
C GLY A 133 -4.31 8.49 -3.69
N PRO A 134 -5.01 7.39 -3.39
CA PRO A 134 -4.39 6.26 -2.71
C PRO A 134 -3.41 5.51 -3.64
N LEU A 135 -2.47 4.82 -3.03
CA LEU A 135 -1.51 3.96 -3.72
C LEU A 135 -1.71 2.50 -3.33
N VAL A 136 -1.40 1.58 -4.23
CA VAL A 136 -1.15 0.19 -3.83
C VAL A 136 -0.01 0.17 -2.84
N SER A 137 -0.12 -0.62 -1.79
CA SER A 137 0.94 -0.84 -0.82
C SER A 137 1.05 -2.31 -0.44
N THR A 138 2.24 -2.85 -0.59
CA THR A 138 2.57 -4.20 -0.14
C THR A 138 4.03 -4.22 0.32
N SER A 139 4.40 -5.13 1.22
CA SER A 139 5.78 -5.26 1.68
C SER A 139 6.76 -5.57 0.54
N ALA A 140 7.99 -5.05 0.61
CA ALA A 140 8.99 -5.15 -0.44
C ALA A 140 9.81 -6.46 -0.38
N ASN A 141 9.12 -7.61 -0.33
CA ASN A 141 9.70 -8.95 -0.30
C ASN A 141 9.02 -9.87 -1.32
N PRO A 142 9.72 -10.87 -1.87
CA PRO A 142 9.09 -11.98 -2.56
C PRO A 142 8.08 -12.70 -1.66
N ALA A 143 7.06 -13.33 -2.22
CA ALA A 143 6.07 -14.07 -1.43
C ALA A 143 6.73 -15.14 -0.56
N GLY A 144 6.41 -15.15 0.74
CA GLY A 144 6.98 -16.10 1.71
C GLY A 144 8.32 -15.70 2.33
N ALA A 145 9.03 -14.69 1.80
CA ALA A 145 10.23 -14.16 2.42
C ALA A 145 9.91 -13.12 3.51
N PRO A 146 10.81 -12.88 4.47
CA PRO A 146 10.64 -11.82 5.45
C PRO A 146 10.69 -10.43 4.79
N PRO A 147 9.86 -9.47 5.23
CA PRO A 147 9.88 -8.11 4.69
C PRO A 147 11.13 -7.34 5.17
N PRO A 148 11.79 -6.55 4.30
CA PRO A 148 12.98 -5.79 4.67
C PRO A 148 12.63 -4.60 5.55
N ARG A 149 13.43 -4.40 6.62
CA ARG A 149 13.29 -3.28 7.55
C ARG A 149 14.26 -2.14 7.23
N THR A 150 15.29 -2.43 6.49
CA THR A 150 16.29 -1.46 6.01
C THR A 150 16.46 -1.59 4.51
N LEU A 151 16.97 -0.55 3.87
CA LEU A 151 17.26 -0.59 2.44
C LEU A 151 18.31 -1.65 2.08
N ASP A 152 19.25 -1.93 2.98
CA ASP A 152 20.29 -2.94 2.76
C ASP A 152 19.76 -4.37 2.85
N ALA A 153 18.66 -4.58 3.60
CA ALA A 153 17.97 -5.87 3.69
C ALA A 153 17.00 -6.12 2.51
N PHE A 154 16.82 -5.15 1.63
CA PHE A 154 15.95 -5.28 0.48
C PHE A 154 16.58 -6.25 -0.53
N ASP A 155 15.82 -7.27 -0.98
CA ASP A 155 16.28 -8.23 -1.97
C ASP A 155 16.88 -7.52 -3.19
N PRO A 156 18.14 -7.81 -3.58
CA PRO A 156 18.83 -7.08 -4.64
C PRO A 156 18.14 -7.20 -6.00
N HIS A 157 17.52 -8.34 -6.32
CA HIS A 157 16.81 -8.53 -7.60
C HIS A 157 15.52 -7.71 -7.63
N LEU A 158 14.76 -7.74 -6.53
CA LEU A 158 13.55 -6.96 -6.41
C LEU A 158 13.87 -5.45 -6.39
N ARG A 159 14.94 -5.06 -5.69
CA ARG A 159 15.43 -3.67 -5.64
C ARG A 159 15.86 -3.15 -7.02
N ALA A 160 16.50 -3.98 -7.83
CA ALA A 160 16.90 -3.63 -9.20
C ALA A 160 15.71 -3.58 -10.18
N ALA A 161 14.60 -4.23 -9.86
CA ALA A 161 13.43 -4.36 -10.73
C ALA A 161 12.36 -3.28 -10.52
N VAL A 162 12.45 -2.49 -9.43
CA VAL A 162 11.59 -1.31 -9.23
C VAL A 162 12.11 -0.11 -10.04
N ASP A 163 11.22 0.80 -10.40
CA ASP A 163 11.57 1.96 -11.24
C ASP A 163 12.18 3.10 -10.45
N ALA A 164 11.89 3.16 -9.14
CA ALA A 164 12.39 4.21 -8.26
C ALA A 164 12.37 3.77 -6.80
N ILE A 165 13.21 4.42 -6.00
CA ILE A 165 13.25 4.28 -4.54
C ILE A 165 13.04 5.67 -3.95
N VAL A 166 12.07 5.82 -3.06
CA VAL A 166 11.87 7.05 -2.31
C VAL A 166 12.77 7.02 -1.08
N ASP A 167 13.54 8.09 -0.88
CA ASP A 167 14.46 8.20 0.25
C ASP A 167 13.71 8.30 1.58
N GLY A 168 14.31 7.74 2.63
CA GLY A 168 13.81 7.79 3.99
C GLY A 168 14.02 6.51 4.79
N ASP A 169 13.65 6.58 6.06
CA ASP A 169 13.75 5.49 7.01
C ASP A 169 12.37 4.94 7.37
N THR A 170 12.30 3.68 7.76
CA THR A 170 11.08 3.08 8.31
C THR A 170 10.73 3.70 9.67
N GLY A 171 9.43 3.71 10.02
CA GLY A 171 8.92 4.35 11.24
C GLY A 171 9.24 3.61 12.55
N GLY A 172 10.03 2.55 12.52
CA GLY A 172 10.54 1.86 13.71
C GLY A 172 9.57 0.89 14.39
N LEU A 173 8.37 0.65 13.84
CA LEU A 173 7.51 -0.39 14.37
C LEU A 173 8.16 -1.77 14.22
N GLU A 174 8.04 -2.60 15.27
CA GLU A 174 8.65 -3.93 15.28
C GLU A 174 8.01 -4.92 14.32
N ARG A 175 6.72 -4.74 14.02
CA ARG A 175 5.93 -5.64 13.16
C ARG A 175 5.19 -4.87 12.09
N PRO A 176 4.91 -5.48 10.93
CA PRO A 176 4.00 -4.92 9.96
C PRO A 176 2.65 -4.60 10.59
N THR A 177 1.94 -3.62 10.04
CA THR A 177 0.65 -3.20 10.58
C THR A 177 -0.36 -4.34 10.57
N PRO A 178 -1.15 -4.52 11.65
CA PRO A 178 -2.19 -5.54 11.70
C PRO A 178 -3.28 -5.28 10.67
N ILE A 179 -3.90 -6.34 10.17
CA ILE A 179 -5.06 -6.28 9.30
C ILE A 179 -6.27 -6.80 10.06
N ARG A 180 -7.33 -6.00 10.14
CA ARG A 180 -8.58 -6.35 10.81
C ARG A 180 -9.76 -6.23 9.85
N ASP A 181 -10.76 -7.07 10.07
CA ASP A 181 -12.06 -6.90 9.42
C ASP A 181 -12.85 -5.81 10.17
N ALA A 182 -13.31 -4.79 9.44
CA ALA A 182 -13.99 -3.63 10.05
C ALA A 182 -15.40 -3.94 10.57
N ARG A 183 -16.05 -4.99 10.08
CA ARG A 183 -17.39 -5.40 10.52
C ARG A 183 -17.35 -6.26 11.78
N SER A 184 -16.42 -7.20 11.83
CA SER A 184 -16.31 -8.17 12.93
C SER A 184 -15.29 -7.78 13.99
N GLY A 185 -14.34 -6.89 13.67
CA GLY A 185 -13.18 -6.58 14.51
C GLY A 185 -12.12 -7.69 14.52
N GLN A 186 -12.34 -8.79 13.78
CA GLN A 186 -11.43 -9.92 13.76
C GLN A 186 -10.06 -9.52 13.20
N VAL A 187 -8.99 -9.92 13.90
CA VAL A 187 -7.62 -9.80 13.42
C VAL A 187 -7.34 -10.92 12.41
N LEU A 188 -6.99 -10.55 11.20
CA LEU A 188 -6.69 -11.47 10.09
C LEU A 188 -5.18 -11.64 9.89
N ARG A 189 -4.41 -10.64 10.32
CA ARG A 189 -2.94 -10.66 10.37
C ARG A 189 -2.47 -9.73 11.49
N ASP A 190 -1.60 -10.24 12.35
CA ASP A 190 -0.83 -9.48 13.32
C ASP A 190 0.50 -8.99 12.73
#